data_27d9fc312dba11e4da19b726c435d33c
#
_entry.id   27d9fc312dba11e4da19b726c435d33c
#
_cell.length_a   1.000
_cell.length_b   1.000
_cell.length_c   1.000
_cell.angle_alpha   90.00
_cell.angle_beta   90.00
_cell.angle_gamma   90.00
#
_symmetry.space_group_name_H-M   'P 1'
#
loop_
_entity.id
_entity.type
_entity.pdbx_description
1 polymer ?
#
loop_
_entity_poly.entity_id
_entity_poly.type
_entity_poly.pdbx_seq_one_letter_code
_entity_poly.pdbx_strand_id
1 'polypeptide(L)'
;MLTKRNSTIQGNVGLGYAIQYFTSQGYIVSIPLNDSQAYDLVVDMGDGPKRVDVKTTRLKDTRRKNSSYIVTIKQHNSSRKLPYDPTTKDYLFVLTEEGTQYLIPSDAIWQKTELHLGKNYDQYILPFSSE
;
A
#
# COMPACT_ATOMS: atom_id res chain seq x y z
N MET A 1 -12.92 4.10 10.14
CA MET A 1 -12.32 3.91 8.81
C MET A 1 -12.24 2.45 8.43
N LEU A 2 -11.20 1.72 8.81
CA LEU A 2 -11.17 0.28 8.61
C LEU A 2 -11.89 -0.41 9.76
N THR A 3 -12.79 -1.32 9.44
CA THR A 3 -13.56 -2.06 10.44
C THR A 3 -13.09 -3.50 10.49
N LYS A 4 -13.45 -4.23 11.54
CA LYS A 4 -13.07 -5.64 11.68
C LYS A 4 -13.96 -6.50 10.78
N ARG A 5 -13.91 -6.24 9.49
CA ARG A 5 -14.58 -7.02 8.47
C ARG A 5 -13.60 -8.00 7.86
N ASN A 6 -14.05 -8.82 6.92
CA ASN A 6 -13.15 -9.75 6.28
C ASN A 6 -12.10 -9.00 5.46
N SER A 7 -10.99 -9.68 5.16
CA SER A 7 -9.84 -9.06 4.50
C SER A 7 -10.15 -8.60 3.08
N THR A 8 -11.12 -9.22 2.42
CA THR A 8 -11.50 -8.83 1.05
C THR A 8 -12.14 -7.44 1.06
N ILE A 9 -13.06 -7.19 1.98
CA ILE A 9 -13.72 -5.88 2.09
C ILE A 9 -12.68 -4.82 2.45
N GLN A 10 -11.80 -5.13 3.40
CA GLN A 10 -10.75 -4.21 3.82
C GLN A 10 -9.82 -3.86 2.67
N GLY A 11 -9.43 -4.87 1.87
CA GLY A 11 -8.61 -4.67 0.69
C GLY A 11 -9.29 -3.76 -0.34
N ASN A 12 -10.59 -3.92 -0.54
CA ASN A 12 -11.34 -3.09 -1.46
C ASN A 12 -11.43 -1.64 -0.98
N VAL A 13 -11.54 -1.43 0.33
CA VAL A 13 -11.51 -0.08 0.90
C VAL A 13 -10.17 0.59 0.61
N GLY A 14 -9.07 -0.13 0.83
CA GLY A 14 -7.74 0.39 0.53
C GLY A 14 -7.59 0.76 -0.93
N LEU A 15 -8.07 -0.11 -1.82
CA LEU A 15 -8.02 0.14 -3.26
C LEU A 15 -8.81 1.40 -3.62
N GLY A 16 -9.99 1.59 -3.04
CA GLY A 16 -10.81 2.78 -3.26
C GLY A 16 -10.08 4.05 -2.83
N TYR A 17 -9.42 4.03 -1.68
CA TYR A 17 -8.64 5.18 -1.22
C TYR A 17 -7.48 5.49 -2.16
N ALA A 18 -6.78 4.47 -2.65
CA ALA A 18 -5.67 4.66 -3.58
C ALA A 18 -6.17 5.28 -4.89
N ILE A 19 -7.26 4.75 -5.45
CA ILE A 19 -7.84 5.28 -6.68
C ILE A 19 -8.23 6.74 -6.49
N GLN A 20 -8.89 7.05 -5.38
CA GLN A 20 -9.29 8.42 -5.10
C GLN A 20 -8.09 9.36 -5.02
N TYR A 21 -7.04 8.94 -4.32
CA TYR A 21 -5.84 9.76 -4.21
C TYR A 21 -5.25 10.04 -5.58
N PHE A 22 -4.99 9.01 -6.37
CA PHE A 22 -4.33 9.20 -7.66
C PHE A 22 -5.18 9.98 -8.65
N THR A 23 -6.48 9.74 -8.68
CA THR A 23 -7.37 10.48 -9.58
C THR A 23 -7.49 11.93 -9.17
N SER A 24 -7.50 12.23 -7.86
CA SER A 24 -7.56 13.61 -7.39
C SER A 24 -6.29 14.40 -7.73
N GLN A 25 -5.17 13.71 -7.94
CA GLN A 25 -3.93 14.33 -8.40
C GLN A 25 -3.91 14.57 -9.91
N GLY A 26 -4.93 14.12 -10.62
CA GLY A 26 -4.98 14.23 -12.07
C GLY A 26 -4.21 13.14 -12.81
N TYR A 27 -3.81 12.09 -12.11
CA TYR A 27 -3.09 10.97 -12.72
C TYR A 27 -4.05 10.03 -13.42
N ILE A 28 -3.52 9.27 -14.39
CA ILE A 28 -4.30 8.27 -15.11
C ILE A 28 -4.16 6.94 -14.39
N VAL A 29 -5.28 6.38 -13.94
CA VAL A 29 -5.30 5.14 -13.19
C VAL A 29 -5.88 4.03 -14.05
N SER A 30 -5.17 2.90 -14.10
CA SER A 30 -5.63 1.69 -14.81
C SER A 30 -5.65 0.54 -13.83
N ILE A 31 -6.62 -0.35 -14.00
CA ILE A 31 -6.74 -1.55 -13.17
C ILE A 31 -6.44 -2.75 -14.05
N PRO A 32 -5.48 -3.61 -13.65
CA PRO A 32 -5.22 -4.83 -14.41
C PRO A 32 -6.47 -5.69 -14.45
N LEU A 33 -6.77 -6.22 -15.60
CA LEU A 33 -7.94 -7.08 -15.80
C LEU A 33 -7.79 -8.38 -15.04
N ASN A 34 -6.56 -8.84 -14.91
CA ASN A 34 -6.19 -10.11 -14.31
C ASN A 34 -5.64 -9.86 -12.91
N ASP A 35 -6.07 -10.62 -11.91
CA ASP A 35 -5.69 -10.40 -10.52
C ASP A 35 -4.47 -11.22 -10.08
N SER A 36 -3.74 -11.79 -11.02
CA SER A 36 -2.57 -12.62 -10.70
C SER A 36 -1.26 -11.83 -10.62
N GLN A 37 -1.29 -10.52 -10.88
CA GLN A 37 -0.10 -9.68 -10.81
C GLN A 37 0.27 -9.35 -9.36
N ALA A 38 1.54 -8.95 -9.18
CA ALA A 38 2.05 -8.53 -7.88
C ALA A 38 1.64 -7.11 -7.50
N TYR A 39 0.84 -6.45 -8.33
CA TYR A 39 0.40 -5.08 -8.12
C TYR A 39 -1.10 -4.96 -8.42
N ASP A 40 -1.72 -3.93 -7.88
CA ASP A 40 -3.18 -3.74 -7.95
C ASP A 40 -3.59 -2.66 -8.92
N LEU A 41 -2.72 -1.69 -9.18
CA LEU A 41 -3.01 -0.55 -10.04
C LEU A 41 -1.80 -0.25 -10.92
N VAL A 42 -2.08 0.37 -12.05
CA VAL A 42 -1.06 1.02 -12.86
C VAL A 42 -1.42 2.50 -12.93
N VAL A 43 -0.49 3.36 -12.55
CA VAL A 43 -0.72 4.80 -12.46
C VAL A 43 0.32 5.54 -13.28
N ASP A 44 -0.15 6.41 -14.16
CA ASP A 44 0.73 7.30 -14.92
C ASP A 44 0.71 8.66 -14.24
N MET A 45 1.84 9.04 -13.64
CA MET A 45 2.00 10.30 -12.93
C MET A 45 2.67 11.36 -13.79
N GLY A 46 2.75 11.12 -15.10
CA GLY A 46 3.35 12.04 -16.05
C GLY A 46 4.67 11.56 -16.65
N ASP A 47 5.25 10.51 -16.07
CA ASP A 47 6.55 9.97 -16.52
C ASP A 47 6.44 8.51 -16.94
N GLY A 48 5.24 8.08 -17.31
CA GLY A 48 4.99 6.72 -17.76
C GLY A 48 4.29 5.89 -16.70
N PRO A 49 3.85 4.67 -17.07
CA PRO A 49 3.08 3.83 -16.16
C PRO A 49 3.93 3.29 -15.01
N LYS A 50 3.36 3.34 -13.80
CA LYS A 50 3.98 2.81 -12.59
C LYS A 50 3.06 1.77 -11.97
N ARG A 51 3.63 0.66 -11.54
CA ARG A 51 2.89 -0.41 -10.89
C ARG A 51 2.79 -0.11 -9.40
N VAL A 52 1.58 -0.18 -8.85
CA VAL A 52 1.32 0.16 -7.46
C VAL A 52 0.65 -1.03 -6.77
N ASP A 53 1.24 -1.49 -5.69
CA ASP A 53 0.66 -2.49 -4.81
C ASP A 53 -0.04 -1.76 -3.66
N VAL A 54 -1.27 -2.16 -3.33
CA VAL A 54 -2.08 -1.51 -2.30
C VAL A 54 -2.24 -2.44 -1.11
N LYS A 55 -1.90 -1.94 0.06
CA LYS A 55 -2.02 -2.68 1.32
C LYS A 55 -2.78 -1.86 2.34
N THR A 56 -3.48 -2.55 3.23
CA THR A 56 -4.13 -1.93 4.39
C THR A 56 -3.58 -2.56 5.64
N THR A 57 -3.64 -1.84 6.76
CA THR A 57 -3.22 -2.40 8.03
C THR A 57 -4.05 -1.87 9.19
N ARG A 58 -4.37 -2.77 10.12
CA ARG A 58 -4.95 -2.47 11.42
C ARG A 58 -4.04 -2.95 12.55
N LEU A 59 -2.91 -3.56 12.21
CA LEU A 59 -2.03 -4.20 13.17
C LEU A 59 -0.96 -3.22 13.66
N LYS A 60 -0.89 -3.03 14.98
CA LYS A 60 0.15 -2.22 15.62
C LYS A 60 1.12 -3.10 16.36
N ASP A 61 2.38 -2.67 16.38
CA ASP A 61 3.39 -3.32 17.21
C ASP A 61 3.27 -2.79 18.63
N THR A 62 2.65 -3.56 19.51
CA THR A 62 2.41 -3.16 20.89
C THR A 62 3.59 -3.44 21.80
N ARG A 63 4.66 -4.03 21.28
CA ARG A 63 5.87 -4.32 22.07
C ARG A 63 6.72 -3.07 22.32
N ARG A 64 6.47 -2.00 21.58
CA ARG A 64 7.27 -0.77 21.67
C ARG A 64 6.44 0.34 22.31
N LYS A 65 7.16 1.26 22.95
CA LYS A 65 6.54 2.40 23.63
C LYS A 65 5.73 3.28 22.69
N ASN A 66 6.26 3.51 21.49
CA ASN A 66 5.55 4.24 20.42
C ASN A 66 5.14 3.21 19.38
N SER A 67 3.96 2.63 19.58
CA SER A 67 3.49 1.60 18.68
C SER A 67 3.20 2.18 17.30
N SER A 68 3.74 1.55 16.28
CA SER A 68 3.49 1.89 14.88
C SER A 68 2.79 0.74 14.20
N TYR A 69 2.14 1.04 13.08
CA TYR A 69 1.47 0.00 12.31
C TYR A 69 2.49 -0.90 11.63
N ILE A 70 2.13 -2.18 11.53
CA ILE A 70 2.90 -3.19 10.82
C ILE A 70 2.11 -3.57 9.57
N VAL A 71 2.79 -3.58 8.43
CA VAL A 71 2.19 -3.98 7.15
C VAL A 71 2.84 -5.27 6.70
N THR A 72 2.02 -6.28 6.42
CA THR A 72 2.51 -7.52 5.83
C THR A 72 2.72 -7.29 4.35
N ILE A 73 3.95 -7.46 3.89
CA ILE A 73 4.32 -7.19 2.50
C ILE A 73 4.75 -8.46 1.76
N LYS A 74 4.62 -9.61 2.38
CA LYS A 74 4.86 -10.88 1.69
C LYS A 74 3.94 -11.00 0.48
N GLN A 75 4.48 -11.54 -0.59
CA GLN A 75 3.68 -11.83 -1.78
C GLN A 75 3.10 -13.23 -1.66
N HIS A 76 1.95 -13.43 -2.29
CA HIS A 76 1.33 -14.73 -2.40
C HIS A 76 1.38 -15.16 -3.85
N ASN A 77 1.85 -16.38 -4.08
CA ASN A 77 1.81 -16.99 -5.40
C ASN A 77 1.22 -18.39 -5.19
N SER A 78 -0.02 -18.57 -5.64
CA SER A 78 -0.78 -19.80 -5.39
C SER A 78 -0.90 -20.04 -3.88
N SER A 79 -0.29 -21.10 -3.36
CA SER A 79 -0.34 -21.44 -1.94
C SER A 79 0.94 -21.04 -1.19
N ARG A 80 1.88 -20.39 -1.86
CA ARG A 80 3.18 -20.04 -1.26
C ARG A 80 3.26 -18.58 -0.88
N LYS A 81 3.81 -18.30 0.30
CA LYS A 81 4.16 -16.96 0.73
C LYS A 81 5.60 -16.69 0.31
N LEU A 82 5.80 -15.65 -0.48
CA LEU A 82 7.10 -15.27 -0.99
C LEU A 82 7.54 -13.97 -0.35
N PRO A 83 8.86 -13.73 -0.22
CA PRO A 83 9.33 -12.44 0.26
C PRO A 83 8.94 -11.33 -0.70
N TYR A 84 8.88 -10.11 -0.16
CA TYR A 84 8.62 -8.92 -0.98
C TYR A 84 9.68 -8.78 -2.07
N ASP A 85 9.24 -8.59 -3.29
CA ASP A 85 10.14 -8.40 -4.43
C ASP A 85 9.93 -6.99 -4.99
N PRO A 86 10.87 -6.07 -4.74
CA PRO A 86 10.74 -4.69 -5.21
C PRO A 86 10.84 -4.53 -6.71
N THR A 87 11.25 -5.58 -7.45
CA THR A 87 11.34 -5.50 -8.91
C THR A 87 10.00 -5.69 -9.59
N THR A 88 8.97 -6.17 -8.88
CA THR A 88 7.65 -6.47 -9.45
C THR A 88 6.68 -5.30 -9.36
N LYS A 89 7.04 -4.24 -8.64
CA LYS A 89 6.19 -3.06 -8.47
C LYS A 89 7.06 -1.85 -8.22
N ASP A 90 6.51 -0.68 -8.52
CA ASP A 90 7.25 0.58 -8.40
C ASP A 90 6.94 1.29 -7.10
N TYR A 91 5.73 1.13 -6.57
CA TYR A 91 5.28 1.78 -5.35
C TYR A 91 4.43 0.85 -4.51
N LEU A 92 4.47 1.09 -3.20
CA LEU A 92 3.56 0.49 -2.24
C LEU A 92 2.68 1.62 -1.68
N PHE A 93 1.36 1.49 -1.84
CA PHE A 93 0.39 2.38 -1.22
C PHE A 93 -0.15 1.70 0.02
N VAL A 94 -0.12 2.39 1.17
CA VAL A 94 -0.61 1.82 2.43
C VAL A 94 -1.67 2.72 3.02
N LEU A 95 -2.79 2.11 3.42
CA LEU A 95 -3.83 2.76 4.21
C LEU A 95 -3.84 2.15 5.60
N THR A 96 -3.68 2.97 6.64
CA THR A 96 -3.78 2.53 8.02
C THR A 96 -5.21 2.62 8.52
N GLU A 97 -5.48 1.97 9.65
CA GLU A 97 -6.79 2.02 10.29
C GLU A 97 -7.22 3.45 10.61
N GLU A 98 -6.28 4.30 10.94
CA GLU A 98 -6.54 5.71 11.29
C GLU A 98 -6.75 6.61 10.06
N GLY A 99 -6.58 6.05 8.86
CA GLY A 99 -6.76 6.80 7.63
C GLY A 99 -5.51 7.45 7.07
N THR A 100 -4.37 7.21 7.69
CA THR A 100 -3.10 7.72 7.16
C THR A 100 -2.74 6.95 5.90
N GLN A 101 -2.33 7.68 4.87
CA GLN A 101 -1.99 7.10 3.58
C GLN A 101 -0.51 7.32 3.30
N TYR A 102 0.14 6.29 2.79
CA TYR A 102 1.56 6.33 2.43
C TYR A 102 1.70 5.96 0.97
N LEU A 103 2.66 6.60 0.31
CA LEU A 103 3.11 6.15 -1.01
C LEU A 103 4.61 5.96 -0.95
N ILE A 104 5.04 4.72 -0.89
CA ILE A 104 6.43 4.35 -0.62
C ILE A 104 7.04 3.77 -1.89
N PRO A 105 8.13 4.37 -2.41
CA PRO A 105 8.83 3.76 -3.55
C PRO A 105 9.36 2.37 -3.15
N SER A 106 9.23 1.42 -4.05
CA SER A 106 9.65 0.04 -3.76
C SER A 106 11.14 -0.06 -3.44
N ASP A 107 11.96 0.79 -4.04
CA ASP A 107 13.40 0.76 -3.78
C ASP A 107 13.76 1.32 -2.38
N ALA A 108 12.82 1.92 -1.68
CA ALA A 108 13.01 2.33 -0.29
C ALA A 108 12.66 1.22 0.70
N ILE A 109 12.18 0.08 0.22
CA ILE A 109 11.77 -1.04 1.06
C ILE A 109 12.82 -2.14 0.97
N TRP A 110 13.48 -2.42 2.11
CA TRP A 110 14.48 -3.48 2.18
C TRP A 110 13.99 -4.70 2.96
N GLN A 111 12.88 -4.55 3.72
CA GLN A 111 12.29 -5.64 4.46
C GLN A 111 11.67 -6.66 3.50
N LYS A 112 11.54 -7.91 3.96
CA LYS A 112 11.07 -9.01 3.13
C LYS A 112 9.65 -9.47 3.46
N THR A 113 9.23 -9.36 4.72
CA THR A 113 7.96 -9.93 5.17
C THR A 113 7.05 -8.92 5.83
N GLU A 114 7.58 -8.02 6.64
CA GLU A 114 6.82 -7.02 7.36
C GLU A 114 7.51 -5.68 7.31
N LEU A 115 6.71 -4.64 7.11
CA LEU A 115 7.17 -3.28 7.11
C LEU A 115 6.64 -2.61 8.37
N HIS A 116 7.53 -2.02 9.16
CA HIS A 116 7.14 -1.27 10.35
C HIS A 116 7.08 0.20 9.99
N LEU A 117 5.87 0.76 9.97
CA LEU A 117 5.65 2.16 9.69
C LEU A 117 6.04 2.96 10.92
N GLY A 118 7.15 3.64 10.86
CA GLY A 118 7.66 4.48 11.91
C GLY A 118 8.32 5.68 11.29
N LYS A 119 9.20 6.33 12.04
CA LYS A 119 9.85 7.55 11.57
C LYS A 119 10.54 7.39 10.22
N ASN A 120 11.01 6.19 9.91
CA ASN A 120 11.75 5.95 8.66
C ASN A 120 10.88 6.14 7.41
N TYR A 121 9.54 6.08 7.56
CA TYR A 121 8.62 6.18 6.44
C TYR A 121 7.72 7.41 6.51
N ASP A 122 7.91 8.28 7.50
CA ASP A 122 7.07 9.47 7.67
C ASP A 122 7.16 10.41 6.47
N GLN A 123 8.29 10.43 5.79
CA GLN A 123 8.46 11.27 4.60
C GLN A 123 7.55 10.85 3.44
N TYR A 124 7.00 9.65 3.50
CA TYR A 124 6.12 9.12 2.44
C TYR A 124 4.65 9.27 2.78
N ILE A 125 4.31 9.89 3.90
CA ILE A 125 2.91 10.13 4.25
C ILE A 125 2.33 11.14 3.28
N LEU A 126 1.18 10.79 2.71
CA LEU A 126 0.50 11.66 1.76
C LEU A 126 -0.29 12.71 2.52
N PRO A 127 -0.35 13.95 2.01
CA PRO A 127 -1.11 14.99 2.67
C PRO A 127 -2.60 14.70 2.59
N PHE A 128 -3.33 15.15 3.61
CA PHE A 128 -4.78 15.12 3.57
C PHE A 128 -5.26 15.99 2.42
N SER A 129 -6.17 15.44 1.61
CA SER A 129 -6.87 16.25 0.64
C SER A 129 -7.91 17.07 1.39
N SER A 130 -7.73 18.36 1.44
CA SER A 130 -8.62 19.27 2.18
C SER A 130 -9.76 19.78 1.32
N GLU A 131 -10.15 19.05 0.34
CA GLU A 131 -11.21 19.49 -0.56
C GLU A 131 -12.57 19.15 -0.09
#